data_3c9896e90326d09aa51ed3129ffc8f9b
#
_entry.id   3c9896e90326d09aa51ed3129ffc8f9b
#
_cell.length_a   1.000
_cell.length_b   1.000
_cell.length_c   1.000
_cell.angle_alpha   90.00
_cell.angle_beta   90.00
_cell.angle_gamma   90.00
#
_symmetry.space_group_name_H-M   'P 1'
#
loop_
_entity.id
_entity.type
_entity.pdbx_description
1 polymer ?
#
loop_
_entity_poly.entity_id
_entity_poly.type
_entity_poly.pdbx_seq_one_letter_code
_entity_poly.pdbx_strand_id
1 'polypeptide(L)'
;MNLVEKILSAKPFVCPNCGKELPLADVNVAQDVALCRACNYRGAFLAAATVPRLTDEELARPPKRVSLRRDFGDALTIVCRPRRGALWFLIPFTTFWSGISMVGIYVVPLVAGKFEWKLGLFGLPFLIGTLVLLAAILFVAFGRTTVTLTKGRIEVFTGAFGRGRRRTLECRPGTVVSLAQSGYRVNNVPQPEIAVASGDATLKFGAMAIPNDVLPYVAAVLRRAAGGG
;
A
#
# COMPACT_ATOMS: atom_id res chain seq x y z
N MET A 1 11.91 -23.44 -6.68
CA MET A 1 11.96 -23.31 -5.20
C MET A 1 10.68 -22.63 -4.78
N ASN A 2 9.81 -23.38 -4.09
CA ASN A 2 8.46 -22.93 -3.74
C ASN A 2 8.54 -21.83 -2.68
N LEU A 3 7.61 -20.88 -2.68
CA LEU A 3 7.57 -19.77 -1.70
C LEU A 3 7.61 -20.30 -0.25
N VAL A 4 7.00 -21.45 -0.02
CA VAL A 4 6.98 -22.18 1.27
C VAL A 4 8.39 -22.63 1.68
N GLU A 5 9.21 -23.17 0.77
CA GLU A 5 10.60 -23.54 1.06
C GLU A 5 11.48 -22.35 1.38
N LYS A 6 11.25 -21.23 0.70
CA LYS A 6 11.98 -19.96 0.96
C LYS A 6 11.59 -19.34 2.31
N ILE A 7 10.36 -19.55 2.76
CA ILE A 7 9.87 -19.09 4.08
C ILE A 7 10.41 -20.00 5.19
N LEU A 8 10.46 -21.31 4.96
CA LEU A 8 10.95 -22.31 5.94
C LEU A 8 12.47 -22.27 6.14
N SER A 9 13.24 -21.79 5.15
CA SER A 9 14.71 -21.68 5.23
C SER A 9 15.21 -20.36 5.85
N ALA A 10 14.34 -19.37 6.11
CA ALA A 10 14.72 -18.05 6.57
C ALA A 10 14.17 -17.77 7.98
N LYS A 11 15.04 -17.82 8.98
CA LYS A 11 14.89 -17.31 10.37
C LYS A 11 13.74 -17.90 11.20
N PRO A 12 13.92 -18.11 12.51
CA PRO A 12 12.87 -18.61 13.39
C PRO A 12 11.63 -17.71 13.33
N PHE A 13 10.46 -18.34 13.24
CA PHE A 13 9.18 -17.65 13.28
C PHE A 13 8.95 -17.04 14.64
N VAL A 14 8.43 -15.86 14.69
CA VAL A 14 8.23 -15.15 15.94
C VAL A 14 6.79 -14.65 16.08
N CYS A 15 6.27 -14.79 17.28
CA CYS A 15 4.94 -14.34 17.61
C CYS A 15 4.78 -12.83 17.33
N PRO A 16 3.76 -12.40 16.56
CA PRO A 16 3.53 -10.99 16.28
C PRO A 16 3.12 -10.18 17.51
N ASN A 17 2.59 -10.85 18.54
CA ASN A 17 2.09 -10.20 19.76
C ASN A 17 3.19 -10.01 20.82
N CYS A 18 3.92 -11.08 21.19
CA CYS A 18 4.89 -11.02 22.30
C CYS A 18 6.34 -11.15 21.86
N GLY A 19 6.58 -11.44 20.58
CA GLY A 19 7.90 -11.52 20.04
C GLY A 19 8.71 -12.76 20.34
N LYS A 20 8.21 -13.73 21.09
CA LYS A 20 8.89 -14.99 21.33
C LYS A 20 8.88 -15.87 20.08
N GLU A 21 9.89 -16.73 19.95
CA GLU A 21 9.95 -17.70 18.86
C GLU A 21 8.77 -18.65 18.91
N LEU A 22 8.22 -18.93 17.73
CA LEU A 22 7.15 -19.90 17.54
C LEU A 22 7.77 -21.21 17.09
N PRO A 23 7.68 -22.30 17.88
CA PRO A 23 8.08 -23.62 17.44
C PRO A 23 7.28 -24.06 16.22
N LEU A 24 7.90 -24.76 15.29
CA LEU A 24 7.21 -25.30 14.09
C LEU A 24 6.04 -26.22 14.47
N ALA A 25 6.10 -26.88 15.64
CA ALA A 25 5.01 -27.70 16.16
C ALA A 25 3.73 -26.92 16.48
N ASP A 26 3.84 -25.63 16.73
CA ASP A 26 2.72 -24.72 17.04
C ASP A 26 2.23 -23.96 15.78
N VAL A 27 2.70 -24.38 14.61
CA VAL A 27 2.36 -23.77 13.30
C VAL A 27 1.71 -24.80 12.40
N ASN A 28 0.50 -24.50 11.93
CA ASN A 28 -0.18 -25.29 10.91
C ASN A 28 -0.22 -24.49 9.60
N VAL A 29 0.72 -24.78 8.71
CA VAL A 29 0.85 -24.09 7.42
C VAL A 29 -0.35 -24.37 6.51
N ALA A 30 -0.93 -25.56 6.55
CA ALA A 30 -2.06 -25.95 5.71
C ALA A 30 -3.35 -25.19 6.08
N GLN A 31 -3.51 -24.85 7.34
CA GLN A 31 -4.67 -24.08 7.86
C GLN A 31 -4.35 -22.61 8.08
N ASP A 32 -3.13 -22.19 7.76
CA ASP A 32 -2.63 -20.83 8.01
C ASP A 32 -2.82 -20.36 9.47
N VAL A 33 -2.53 -21.24 10.44
CA VAL A 33 -2.69 -20.96 11.87
C VAL A 33 -1.35 -21.06 12.59
N ALA A 34 -1.04 -20.06 13.40
CA ALA A 34 0.07 -20.07 14.36
C ALA A 34 -0.47 -19.87 15.77
N LEU A 35 0.01 -20.66 16.74
CA LEU A 35 -0.33 -20.57 18.14
C LEU A 35 0.91 -20.18 18.95
N CYS A 36 0.83 -19.12 19.73
CA CYS A 36 1.88 -18.79 20.69
C CYS A 36 1.46 -19.18 22.09
N ARG A 37 2.11 -20.17 22.67
CA ARG A 37 1.83 -20.63 24.06
C ARG A 37 2.24 -19.60 25.09
N ALA A 38 3.17 -18.69 24.75
CA ALA A 38 3.67 -17.70 25.71
C ALA A 38 2.69 -16.55 25.98
N CYS A 39 1.84 -16.20 25.00
CA CYS A 39 0.87 -15.11 25.15
C CYS A 39 -0.53 -15.48 24.65
N ASN A 40 -0.78 -16.78 24.38
CA ASN A 40 -2.03 -17.31 23.86
C ASN A 40 -2.48 -16.65 22.51
N TYR A 41 -1.55 -16.06 21.77
CA TYR A 41 -1.87 -15.54 20.45
C TYR A 41 -2.25 -16.70 19.52
N ARG A 42 -3.41 -16.56 18.87
CA ARG A 42 -3.87 -17.46 17.81
C ARG A 42 -4.21 -16.63 16.59
N GLY A 43 -3.49 -16.83 15.50
CA GLY A 43 -3.68 -16.03 14.29
C GLY A 43 -3.04 -16.66 13.06
N ALA A 44 -3.21 -15.99 11.91
CA ALA A 44 -2.68 -16.45 10.64
C ALA A 44 -1.14 -16.52 10.66
N PHE A 45 -0.60 -17.68 10.28
CA PHE A 45 0.84 -17.94 10.20
C PHE A 45 1.52 -17.04 9.16
N LEU A 46 0.93 -16.91 7.97
CA LEU A 46 1.46 -16.03 6.93
C LEU A 46 1.52 -14.56 7.39
N ALA A 47 0.56 -14.13 8.18
CA ALA A 47 0.57 -12.80 8.78
C ALA A 47 1.75 -12.62 9.77
N ALA A 48 2.07 -13.65 10.55
CA ALA A 48 3.20 -13.62 11.47
C ALA A 48 4.55 -13.68 10.72
N ALA A 49 4.64 -14.46 9.65
CA ALA A 49 5.86 -14.70 8.89
C ALA A 49 6.25 -13.55 7.94
N THR A 50 5.28 -12.77 7.47
CA THR A 50 5.49 -11.83 6.36
C THR A 50 5.98 -10.44 6.76
N VAL A 51 5.81 -10.01 8.01
CA VAL A 51 6.33 -8.71 8.46
C VAL A 51 7.71 -8.89 9.10
N PRO A 52 8.75 -8.32 8.49
CA PRO A 52 10.10 -8.44 9.03
C PRO A 52 10.20 -7.76 10.39
N ARG A 53 11.06 -8.31 11.26
CA ARG A 53 11.52 -7.59 12.44
C ARG A 53 12.65 -6.69 12.02
N LEU A 54 12.43 -5.42 12.21
CA LEU A 54 13.48 -4.43 12.05
C LEU A 54 14.11 -4.14 13.41
N THR A 55 15.42 -4.02 13.42
CA THR A 55 16.19 -3.54 14.57
C THR A 55 15.87 -2.07 14.85
N ASP A 56 16.21 -1.57 16.02
CA ASP A 56 16.02 -0.14 16.34
C ASP A 56 16.76 0.77 15.39
N GLU A 57 17.94 0.34 14.94
CA GLU A 57 18.75 1.06 13.98
C GLU A 57 18.12 1.10 12.59
N GLU A 58 17.56 -0.01 12.11
CA GLU A 58 16.82 -0.07 10.85
C GLU A 58 15.52 0.75 10.88
N LEU A 59 14.84 0.76 12.02
CA LEU A 59 13.65 1.60 12.22
C LEU A 59 13.98 3.09 12.25
N ALA A 60 15.14 3.47 12.78
CA ALA A 60 15.60 4.85 12.81
C ALA A 60 16.03 5.37 11.42
N ARG A 61 16.29 4.48 10.46
CA ARG A 61 16.72 4.81 9.09
C ARG A 61 15.61 4.49 8.08
N PRO A 62 14.62 5.38 7.89
CA PRO A 62 13.55 5.13 6.95
C PRO A 62 14.09 4.98 5.52
N PRO A 63 13.56 4.03 4.74
CA PRO A 63 13.94 3.85 3.35
C PRO A 63 13.58 5.09 2.52
N LYS A 64 14.27 5.25 1.38
CA LYS A 64 13.96 6.31 0.42
C LYS A 64 12.45 6.34 0.15
N ARG A 65 11.81 7.52 0.16
CA ARG A 65 10.37 7.77 -0.04
C ARG A 65 9.47 7.55 1.17
N VAL A 66 10.01 7.12 2.31
CA VAL A 66 9.30 7.09 3.58
C VAL A 66 9.86 8.18 4.49
N SER A 67 8.99 8.97 5.09
CA SER A 67 9.38 9.89 6.15
C SER A 67 8.56 9.60 7.39
N LEU A 68 9.25 9.51 8.52
CA LEU A 68 8.64 9.37 9.84
C LEU A 68 8.66 10.72 10.53
N ARG A 69 7.54 11.10 11.11
CA ARG A 69 7.42 12.26 12.00
C ARG A 69 6.76 11.83 13.28
N ARG A 70 7.31 12.30 14.38
CA ARG A 70 6.62 12.24 15.68
C ARG A 70 6.12 13.65 15.95
N ASP A 71 4.82 13.78 16.00
CA ASP A 71 4.15 15.05 16.30
C ASP A 71 3.88 15.13 17.83
N PHE A 72 3.55 16.34 18.31
CA PHE A 72 3.20 16.56 19.71
C PHE A 72 2.05 15.62 20.12
N GLY A 73 2.19 14.96 21.29
CA GLY A 73 1.18 14.04 21.81
C GLY A 73 1.36 12.57 21.41
N ASP A 74 2.60 12.12 21.12
CA ASP A 74 2.97 10.76 20.73
C ASP A 74 2.33 10.26 19.42
N ALA A 75 1.82 11.17 18.59
CA ALA A 75 1.33 10.80 17.28
C ALA A 75 2.49 10.45 16.35
N LEU A 76 2.46 9.24 15.78
CA LEU A 76 3.41 8.80 14.78
C LEU A 76 2.80 8.96 13.38
N THR A 77 3.41 9.80 12.56
CA THR A 77 2.99 10.03 11.17
C THR A 77 4.02 9.43 10.22
N ILE A 78 3.59 8.49 9.38
CA ILE A 78 4.37 7.85 8.33
C ILE A 78 3.88 8.39 7.00
N VAL A 79 4.75 9.03 6.22
CA VAL A 79 4.40 9.53 4.88
C VAL A 79 5.14 8.72 3.84
N CYS A 80 4.41 8.05 2.96
CA CYS A 80 4.93 7.26 1.84
C CYS A 80 4.65 7.99 0.53
N ARG A 81 5.66 8.04 -0.36
CA ARG A 81 5.53 8.62 -1.69
C ARG A 81 5.60 7.54 -2.77
N PRO A 82 4.80 7.62 -3.84
CA PRO A 82 4.83 6.66 -4.94
C PRO A 82 6.16 6.68 -5.69
N ARG A 83 6.40 5.63 -6.47
CA ARG A 83 7.62 5.50 -7.29
C ARG A 83 7.50 6.36 -8.54
N ARG A 84 8.29 7.43 -8.62
CA ARG A 84 8.26 8.38 -9.74
C ARG A 84 8.81 7.84 -11.07
N GLY A 85 9.45 6.68 -11.07
CA GLY A 85 10.00 6.09 -12.30
C GLY A 85 8.99 5.87 -13.42
N ALA A 86 7.72 5.63 -13.06
CA ALA A 86 6.65 5.50 -14.04
C ALA A 86 6.39 6.79 -14.85
N LEU A 87 6.77 7.97 -14.37
CA LEU A 87 6.60 9.25 -15.08
C LEU A 87 7.40 9.29 -16.38
N TRP A 88 8.57 8.63 -16.42
CA TRP A 88 9.39 8.54 -17.63
C TRP A 88 8.70 7.86 -18.81
N PHE A 89 7.77 6.95 -18.49
CA PHE A 89 6.94 6.32 -19.51
C PHE A 89 5.61 7.05 -19.67
N LEU A 90 4.94 7.39 -18.57
CA LEU A 90 3.59 7.98 -18.62
C LEU A 90 3.55 9.33 -19.33
N ILE A 91 4.56 10.20 -19.12
CA ILE A 91 4.55 11.54 -19.72
C ILE A 91 4.68 11.45 -21.25
N PRO A 92 5.73 10.82 -21.84
CA PRO A 92 5.82 10.73 -23.28
C PRO A 92 4.67 9.95 -23.91
N PHE A 93 4.24 8.85 -23.29
CA PHE A 93 3.09 8.09 -23.76
C PHE A 93 1.82 8.92 -23.80
N THR A 94 1.51 9.65 -22.72
CA THR A 94 0.32 10.50 -22.66
C THR A 94 0.40 11.64 -23.68
N THR A 95 1.56 12.27 -23.82
CA THR A 95 1.76 13.35 -24.82
C THR A 95 1.51 12.84 -26.22
N PHE A 96 2.08 11.69 -26.58
CA PHE A 96 1.88 11.09 -27.89
C PHE A 96 0.42 10.66 -28.09
N TRP A 97 -0.14 9.90 -27.15
CA TRP A 97 -1.52 9.42 -27.21
C TRP A 97 -2.55 10.55 -27.29
N SER A 98 -2.47 11.50 -26.37
CA SER A 98 -3.38 12.64 -26.33
C SER A 98 -3.15 13.61 -27.49
N GLY A 99 -1.88 13.85 -27.86
CA GLY A 99 -1.53 14.73 -28.99
C GLY A 99 -2.19 14.25 -30.27
N ILE A 100 -1.97 13.00 -30.67
CA ILE A 100 -2.54 12.45 -31.90
C ILE A 100 -4.08 12.39 -31.79
N SER A 101 -4.62 11.83 -30.70
CA SER A 101 -6.06 11.61 -30.59
C SER A 101 -6.83 12.91 -30.46
N MET A 102 -6.39 13.84 -29.63
CA MET A 102 -7.11 15.09 -29.40
C MET A 102 -6.98 16.05 -30.60
N VAL A 103 -5.77 16.15 -31.17
CA VAL A 103 -5.57 17.00 -32.36
C VAL A 103 -6.33 16.45 -33.55
N GLY A 104 -6.22 15.17 -33.85
CA GLY A 104 -6.87 14.54 -35.02
C GLY A 104 -8.40 14.53 -34.93
N ILE A 105 -8.94 14.21 -33.75
CA ILE A 105 -10.39 14.04 -33.58
C ILE A 105 -11.12 15.38 -33.31
N TYR A 106 -10.49 16.29 -32.57
CA TYR A 106 -11.17 17.51 -32.14
C TYR A 106 -10.60 18.78 -32.75
N VAL A 107 -9.26 18.99 -32.67
CA VAL A 107 -8.67 20.27 -33.07
C VAL A 107 -8.75 20.49 -34.56
N VAL A 108 -8.30 19.51 -35.36
CA VAL A 108 -8.28 19.63 -36.83
C VAL A 108 -9.69 19.81 -37.42
N PRO A 109 -10.70 18.99 -37.09
CA PRO A 109 -12.05 19.19 -37.58
C PRO A 109 -12.67 20.52 -37.13
N LEU A 110 -12.39 20.96 -35.89
CA LEU A 110 -12.91 22.21 -35.35
C LEU A 110 -12.32 23.42 -36.11
N VAL A 111 -11.01 23.45 -36.30
CA VAL A 111 -10.33 24.55 -37.05
C VAL A 111 -10.73 24.55 -38.52
N ALA A 112 -10.97 23.38 -39.11
CA ALA A 112 -11.44 23.28 -40.49
C ALA A 112 -12.94 23.61 -40.66
N GLY A 113 -13.67 23.90 -39.59
CA GLY A 113 -15.12 24.15 -39.65
C GLY A 113 -15.95 22.93 -40.07
N LYS A 114 -15.38 21.73 -40.01
CA LYS A 114 -15.98 20.45 -40.42
C LYS A 114 -16.20 19.50 -39.27
N PHE A 115 -16.49 20.04 -38.07
CA PHE A 115 -16.69 19.23 -36.89
C PHE A 115 -18.01 18.46 -36.98
N GLU A 116 -17.93 17.14 -37.03
CA GLU A 116 -19.06 16.25 -36.96
C GLU A 116 -19.25 15.72 -35.55
N TRP A 117 -20.46 15.89 -34.99
CA TRP A 117 -20.78 15.42 -33.64
C TRP A 117 -20.57 13.92 -33.46
N LYS A 118 -20.78 13.09 -34.52
CA LYS A 118 -20.53 11.65 -34.52
C LYS A 118 -19.05 11.32 -34.26
N LEU A 119 -18.14 12.07 -34.89
CA LEU A 119 -16.71 11.96 -34.68
C LEU A 119 -16.33 12.37 -33.26
N GLY A 120 -16.94 13.44 -32.74
CA GLY A 120 -16.76 13.87 -31.35
C GLY A 120 -17.21 12.81 -30.34
N LEU A 121 -18.33 12.14 -30.60
CA LEU A 121 -18.82 11.05 -29.75
C LEU A 121 -17.89 9.83 -29.79
N PHE A 122 -17.36 9.48 -30.99
CA PHE A 122 -16.34 8.44 -31.11
C PHE A 122 -15.06 8.79 -30.36
N GLY A 123 -14.73 10.07 -30.23
CA GLY A 123 -13.57 10.57 -29.51
C GLY A 123 -13.69 10.52 -27.99
N LEU A 124 -14.90 10.35 -27.40
CA LEU A 124 -15.09 10.35 -25.94
C LEU A 124 -14.23 9.33 -25.17
N PRO A 125 -14.06 8.07 -25.62
CA PRO A 125 -13.17 7.12 -24.96
C PRO A 125 -11.72 7.63 -24.87
N PHE A 126 -11.24 8.30 -25.92
CA PHE A 126 -9.88 8.89 -25.92
C PHE A 126 -9.77 10.08 -24.97
N LEU A 127 -10.79 10.91 -24.89
CA LEU A 127 -10.85 12.02 -23.92
C LEU A 127 -10.83 11.49 -22.49
N ILE A 128 -11.68 10.49 -22.17
CA ILE A 128 -11.70 9.85 -20.85
C ILE A 128 -10.34 9.21 -20.56
N GLY A 129 -9.76 8.47 -21.51
CA GLY A 129 -8.44 7.87 -21.37
C GLY A 129 -7.36 8.91 -21.08
N THR A 130 -7.37 10.05 -21.78
CA THR A 130 -6.47 11.17 -21.51
C THR A 130 -6.61 11.73 -20.10
N LEU A 131 -7.84 11.94 -19.64
CA LEU A 131 -8.10 12.43 -18.28
C LEU A 131 -7.61 11.45 -17.21
N VAL A 132 -7.81 10.13 -17.44
CA VAL A 132 -7.32 9.08 -16.55
C VAL A 132 -5.78 9.06 -16.51
N LEU A 133 -5.11 9.18 -17.67
CA LEU A 133 -3.65 9.24 -17.75
C LEU A 133 -3.10 10.49 -17.05
N LEU A 134 -3.72 11.65 -17.25
CA LEU A 134 -3.34 12.88 -16.55
C LEU A 134 -3.53 12.75 -15.03
N ALA A 135 -4.64 12.18 -14.58
CA ALA A 135 -4.87 11.91 -13.18
C ALA A 135 -3.82 10.93 -12.59
N ALA A 136 -3.44 9.90 -13.35
CA ALA A 136 -2.37 8.97 -12.96
C ALA A 136 -1.02 9.68 -12.86
N ILE A 137 -0.64 10.54 -13.83
CA ILE A 137 0.58 11.35 -13.78
C ILE A 137 0.58 12.25 -12.55
N LEU A 138 -0.51 12.97 -12.30
CA LEU A 138 -0.63 13.84 -11.13
C LEU A 138 -0.52 13.06 -9.82
N PHE A 139 -1.13 11.89 -9.75
CA PHE A 139 -1.03 11.03 -8.56
C PHE A 139 0.40 10.51 -8.36
N VAL A 140 1.07 10.04 -9.42
CA VAL A 140 2.46 9.55 -9.31
C VAL A 140 3.44 10.69 -8.98
N ALA A 141 3.20 11.89 -9.48
CA ALA A 141 4.06 13.06 -9.24
C ALA A 141 3.88 13.64 -7.82
N PHE A 142 2.64 13.78 -7.35
CA PHE A 142 2.26 14.54 -6.16
C PHE A 142 1.52 13.72 -5.11
N GLY A 143 1.16 12.49 -5.43
CA GLY A 143 0.45 11.60 -4.50
C GLY A 143 1.27 11.27 -3.27
N ARG A 144 0.57 11.01 -2.18
CA ARG A 144 1.14 10.54 -0.91
C ARG A 144 0.14 9.65 -0.19
N THR A 145 0.67 8.66 0.50
CA THR A 145 -0.09 7.90 1.50
C THR A 145 0.46 8.28 2.86
N THR A 146 -0.39 8.83 3.71
CA THR A 146 -0.05 9.21 5.07
C THR A 146 -0.76 8.28 6.02
N VAL A 147 0.00 7.64 6.91
CA VAL A 147 -0.54 6.81 7.99
C VAL A 147 -0.22 7.49 9.29
N THR A 148 -1.24 7.92 10.02
CA THR A 148 -1.11 8.56 11.32
C THR A 148 -1.62 7.62 12.39
N LEU A 149 -0.76 7.26 13.34
CA LEU A 149 -1.09 6.50 14.52
C LEU A 149 -1.14 7.45 15.72
N THR A 150 -2.29 7.55 16.34
CA THR A 150 -2.50 8.24 17.61
C THR A 150 -2.88 7.22 18.68
N LYS A 151 -2.96 7.64 19.97
CA LYS A 151 -3.39 6.73 21.04
C LYS A 151 -4.77 6.15 20.70
N GLY A 152 -4.79 4.85 20.35
CA GLY A 152 -6.03 4.12 20.06
C GLY A 152 -6.63 4.31 18.67
N ARG A 153 -5.96 4.98 17.71
CA ARG A 153 -6.51 5.18 16.37
C ARG A 153 -5.44 5.17 15.29
N ILE A 154 -5.70 4.46 14.20
CA ILE A 154 -4.94 4.54 12.95
C ILE A 154 -5.79 5.28 11.93
N GLU A 155 -5.22 6.30 11.33
CA GLU A 155 -5.81 7.02 10.22
C GLU A 155 -4.92 6.86 8.99
N VAL A 156 -5.51 6.47 7.85
CA VAL A 156 -4.82 6.33 6.58
C VAL A 156 -5.44 7.29 5.58
N PHE A 157 -4.64 8.21 5.08
CA PHE A 157 -4.99 9.11 4.00
C PHE A 157 -4.20 8.75 2.74
N THR A 158 -4.88 8.59 1.61
CA THR A 158 -4.25 8.37 0.30
C THR A 158 -4.81 9.38 -0.69
N GLY A 159 -3.96 10.22 -1.26
CA GLY A 159 -4.40 11.24 -2.20
C GLY A 159 -3.28 12.19 -2.63
N ALA A 160 -3.65 13.23 -3.37
CA ALA A 160 -2.77 14.30 -3.83
C ALA A 160 -3.41 15.67 -3.53
N PHE A 161 -2.60 16.70 -3.30
CA PHE A 161 -3.06 18.09 -3.06
C PHE A 161 -4.12 18.23 -1.95
N GLY A 162 -4.08 17.39 -0.92
CA GLY A 162 -5.07 17.40 0.16
C GLY A 162 -6.42 16.76 -0.17
N ARG A 163 -6.64 16.37 -1.43
CA ARG A 163 -7.81 15.63 -1.88
C ARG A 163 -7.50 14.15 -1.98
N GLY A 164 -8.36 13.30 -1.41
CA GLY A 164 -8.12 11.87 -1.40
C GLY A 164 -9.08 11.11 -0.49
N ARG A 165 -8.80 9.84 -0.32
CA ARG A 165 -9.59 8.95 0.52
C ARG A 165 -8.96 8.84 1.90
N ARG A 166 -9.78 9.03 2.93
CA ARG A 166 -9.42 8.85 4.33
C ARG A 166 -10.15 7.65 4.88
N ARG A 167 -9.43 6.82 5.64
CA ARG A 167 -9.97 5.65 6.35
C ARG A 167 -9.40 5.65 7.75
N THR A 168 -10.21 5.26 8.72
CA THR A 168 -9.82 5.21 10.14
C THR A 168 -10.15 3.84 10.72
N LEU A 169 -9.35 3.41 11.69
CA LEU A 169 -9.57 2.21 12.49
C LEU A 169 -9.23 2.54 13.94
N GLU A 170 -10.10 2.16 14.85
CA GLU A 170 -9.81 2.21 16.29
C GLU A 170 -8.96 1.01 16.68
N CYS A 171 -7.83 1.27 17.34
CA CYS A 171 -6.92 0.25 17.80
C CYS A 171 -7.28 -0.15 19.23
N ARG A 172 -7.57 -1.43 19.43
CA ARG A 172 -7.80 -2.03 20.74
C ARG A 172 -6.56 -2.81 21.18
N PRO A 173 -6.41 -3.14 22.45
CA PRO A 173 -5.39 -4.11 22.88
C PRO A 173 -5.51 -5.39 22.02
N GLY A 174 -4.38 -5.89 21.52
CA GLY A 174 -4.37 -7.03 20.60
C GLY A 174 -4.54 -6.69 19.12
N THR A 175 -4.44 -5.41 18.72
CA THR A 175 -4.40 -5.02 17.30
C THR A 175 -3.21 -5.69 16.59
N VAL A 176 -3.48 -6.39 15.50
CA VAL A 176 -2.48 -7.13 14.71
C VAL A 176 -2.24 -6.44 13.38
N VAL A 177 -0.96 -6.20 13.06
CA VAL A 177 -0.53 -5.68 11.76
C VAL A 177 0.11 -6.80 10.95
N SER A 178 -0.37 -7.02 9.74
CA SER A 178 0.10 -8.08 8.84
C SER A 178 0.23 -7.57 7.41
N LEU A 179 1.01 -8.31 6.59
CA LEU A 179 1.00 -8.15 5.15
C LEU A 179 0.05 -9.20 4.55
N ALA A 180 -0.92 -8.73 3.80
CA ALA A 180 -1.91 -9.55 3.12
C ALA A 180 -1.78 -9.40 1.60
N GLN A 181 -2.38 -10.31 0.86
CA GLN A 181 -2.54 -10.17 -0.58
C GLN A 181 -3.83 -9.39 -0.86
N SER A 182 -3.72 -8.35 -1.67
CA SER A 182 -4.88 -7.57 -2.09
C SER A 182 -5.65 -8.27 -3.21
N GLY A 183 -6.88 -7.87 -3.44
CA GLY A 183 -7.64 -8.26 -4.63
C GLY A 183 -7.07 -7.68 -5.94
N TYR A 184 -6.15 -6.72 -5.84
CA TYR A 184 -5.48 -6.13 -7.00
C TYR A 184 -4.39 -7.04 -7.54
N ARG A 185 -4.40 -7.28 -8.86
CA ARG A 185 -3.40 -8.07 -9.55
C ARG A 185 -2.71 -7.24 -10.63
N VAL A 186 -1.40 -7.36 -10.70
CA VAL A 186 -0.59 -6.81 -11.80
C VAL A 186 0.09 -7.99 -12.49
N ASN A 187 -0.16 -8.18 -13.78
CA ASN A 187 0.32 -9.35 -14.54
C ASN A 187 -0.01 -10.68 -13.83
N ASN A 188 -1.25 -10.86 -13.38
CA ASN A 188 -1.73 -12.00 -12.60
C ASN A 188 -1.07 -12.20 -11.21
N VAL A 189 -0.15 -11.34 -10.81
CA VAL A 189 0.48 -11.39 -9.49
C VAL A 189 -0.30 -10.51 -8.51
N PRO A 190 -0.85 -11.08 -7.42
CA PRO A 190 -1.54 -10.29 -6.40
C PRO A 190 -0.57 -9.30 -5.76
N GLN A 191 -1.02 -8.06 -5.60
CA GLN A 191 -0.19 -7.02 -4.98
C GLN A 191 -0.31 -7.10 -3.46
N PRO A 192 0.80 -6.92 -2.73
CA PRO A 192 0.75 -6.91 -1.28
C PRO A 192 0.07 -5.64 -0.75
N GLU A 193 -0.60 -5.78 0.38
CA GLU A 193 -1.20 -4.67 1.14
C GLU A 193 -0.96 -4.86 2.64
N ILE A 194 -1.07 -3.77 3.39
CA ILE A 194 -1.03 -3.84 4.86
C ILE A 194 -2.46 -4.05 5.35
N ALA A 195 -2.64 -5.08 6.17
CA ALA A 195 -3.88 -5.35 6.89
C ALA A 195 -3.66 -5.10 8.38
N VAL A 196 -4.51 -4.26 8.97
CA VAL A 196 -4.55 -3.99 10.40
C VAL A 196 -5.89 -4.50 10.93
N ALA A 197 -5.84 -5.51 11.77
CA ALA A 197 -7.01 -6.11 12.41
C ALA A 197 -7.10 -5.68 13.87
N SER A 198 -8.26 -5.20 14.30
CA SER A 198 -8.54 -4.74 15.66
C SER A 198 -9.93 -5.21 16.07
N GLY A 199 -10.02 -6.27 16.89
CA GLY A 199 -11.28 -6.98 17.13
C GLY A 199 -11.86 -7.51 15.81
N ASP A 200 -13.13 -7.21 15.55
CA ASP A 200 -13.83 -7.66 14.33
C ASP A 200 -13.59 -6.72 13.12
N ALA A 201 -12.94 -5.57 13.33
CA ALA A 201 -12.70 -4.60 12.28
C ALA A 201 -11.33 -4.80 11.65
N THR A 202 -11.28 -4.72 10.31
CA THR A 202 -10.03 -4.81 9.55
C THR A 202 -9.90 -3.64 8.58
N LEU A 203 -8.77 -2.95 8.66
CA LEU A 203 -8.38 -1.90 7.73
C LEU A 203 -7.29 -2.41 6.79
N LYS A 204 -7.58 -2.46 5.50
CA LYS A 204 -6.62 -2.86 4.46
C LYS A 204 -6.21 -1.65 3.63
N PHE A 205 -4.89 -1.45 3.40
CA PHE A 205 -4.39 -0.31 2.64
C PHE A 205 -3.00 -0.58 2.08
N GLY A 206 -2.56 0.29 1.17
CA GLY A 206 -1.21 0.28 0.62
C GLY A 206 -1.08 -0.40 -0.74
N ALA A 207 -2.03 -1.25 -1.15
CA ALA A 207 -2.00 -1.83 -2.48
C ALA A 207 -1.90 -0.73 -3.55
N MET A 208 -0.88 -0.78 -4.41
CA MET A 208 -0.55 0.20 -5.47
C MET A 208 -0.23 1.64 -4.99
N ALA A 209 -0.66 2.04 -3.80
CA ALA A 209 -0.44 3.37 -3.25
C ALA A 209 0.91 3.51 -2.51
N ILE A 210 1.38 2.41 -1.93
CA ILE A 210 2.69 2.30 -1.29
C ILE A 210 3.55 1.36 -2.13
N PRO A 211 4.79 1.75 -2.48
CA PRO A 211 5.69 0.84 -3.21
C PRO A 211 5.96 -0.45 -2.44
N ASN A 212 5.99 -1.59 -3.14
CA ASN A 212 6.14 -2.92 -2.53
C ASN A 212 7.45 -3.08 -1.73
N ASP A 213 8.49 -2.35 -2.13
CA ASP A 213 9.81 -2.34 -1.47
C ASP A 213 9.78 -1.69 -0.07
N VAL A 214 8.82 -0.81 0.21
CA VAL A 214 8.70 -0.13 1.50
C VAL A 214 7.54 -0.62 2.38
N LEU A 215 6.61 -1.41 1.82
CA LEU A 215 5.49 -1.98 2.58
C LEU A 215 5.92 -2.75 3.84
N PRO A 216 6.94 -3.63 3.79
CA PRO A 216 7.39 -4.37 4.97
C PRO A 216 7.91 -3.45 6.08
N TYR A 217 8.60 -2.37 5.71
CA TYR A 217 9.08 -1.38 6.67
C TYR A 217 7.92 -0.66 7.36
N VAL A 218 6.93 -0.19 6.58
CA VAL A 218 5.75 0.49 7.12
C VAL A 218 4.96 -0.42 8.06
N ALA A 219 4.78 -1.70 7.67
CA ALA A 219 4.12 -2.69 8.51
C ALA A 219 4.87 -2.95 9.83
N ALA A 220 6.22 -3.03 9.79
CA ALA A 220 7.04 -3.23 10.98
C ALA A 220 6.98 -2.04 11.94
N VAL A 221 7.04 -0.80 11.41
CA VAL A 221 6.88 0.43 12.21
C VAL A 221 5.50 0.47 12.89
N LEU A 222 4.44 0.18 12.13
CA LEU A 222 3.07 0.16 12.66
C LEU A 222 2.89 -0.93 13.73
N ARG A 223 3.43 -2.14 13.50
CA ARG A 223 3.38 -3.23 14.47
C ARG A 223 4.02 -2.83 15.79
N ARG A 224 5.22 -2.23 15.73
CA ARG A 224 5.91 -1.78 16.94
C ARG A 224 5.14 -0.70 17.68
N ALA A 225 4.60 0.27 16.94
CA ALA A 225 3.84 1.36 17.52
C ALA A 225 2.46 0.94 18.07
N ALA A 226 1.83 -0.07 17.47
CA ALA A 226 0.55 -0.62 17.92
C ALA A 226 0.70 -1.64 19.06
N GLY A 227 1.85 -2.33 19.17
CA GLY A 227 2.12 -3.35 20.20
C GLY A 227 2.87 -2.83 21.43
N GLY A 228 3.26 -1.57 21.45
CA GLY A 228 4.05 -0.93 22.50
C GLY A 228 3.22 -0.21 23.58
N GLY A 229 1.95 -0.60 23.75
CA GLY A 229 1.08 -0.12 24.81
C GLY A 229 0.73 -1.19 25.82
#